data_a21fa3b3d9a85d32d3919fb2771a68e6
#
_entry.id   a21fa3b3d9a85d32d3919fb2771a68e6
#
_cell.length_a   1.000
_cell.length_b   1.000
_cell.length_c   1.000
_cell.angle_alpha   90.00
_cell.angle_beta   90.00
_cell.angle_gamma   90.00
#
_symmetry.space_group_name_H-M   'P 1'
#
loop_
_entity.id
_entity.type
_entity.pdbx_description
1 polymer ?
#
loop_
_entity_poly.entity_id
_entity_poly.type
_entity_poly.pdbx_seq_one_letter_code
_entity_poly.pdbx_strand_id
1 'polypeptide(L)'
;MNEDIINGNSSGGAFCPSCERFIGPADVCPFCDCDSARKPVYRFLTRGSVLLAVAGLFFLYMMAAHSEVPAIRISDITPMMNFGLVRISGIVEKEPFIAKRKGKVESVSFHVVDGSGQVRVVAYDSVAQALVERNLAPERKSQVDIAGNLNISADGNVKLILRSADEIRIGERVK
;
A
#
# COMPACT_ATOMS: atom_id res chain seq x y z
N MET A 1 0.71 29.88 52.92
CA MET A 1 0.90 28.46 52.58
C MET A 1 0.59 28.39 51.12
N ASN A 2 1.62 28.36 50.32
CA ASN A 2 1.49 28.44 48.85
C ASN A 2 1.52 27.04 48.27
N GLU A 3 0.38 26.63 47.70
CA GLU A 3 0.22 25.41 46.89
C GLU A 3 0.40 25.76 45.39
N ASP A 4 1.61 26.13 44.97
CA ASP A 4 1.91 26.38 43.57
C ASP A 4 3.19 25.65 43.09
N ILE A 5 3.41 24.44 43.57
CA ILE A 5 4.55 23.63 43.12
C ILE A 5 4.13 22.23 42.70
N ILE A 6 3.39 22.09 41.60
CA ILE A 6 3.39 20.86 40.80
C ILE A 6 2.91 21.21 39.38
N ASN A 7 3.74 21.87 38.61
CA ASN A 7 3.62 21.81 37.15
C ASN A 7 5.00 21.83 36.51
N GLY A 8 5.86 20.90 36.96
CA GLY A 8 7.17 20.65 36.44
C GLY A 8 7.14 19.90 35.10
N ASN A 9 6.90 20.62 34.02
CA ASN A 9 7.18 20.10 32.69
C ASN A 9 8.68 20.24 32.39
N SER A 10 9.49 19.45 33.11
CA SER A 10 10.95 19.41 33.03
C SER A 10 11.39 18.60 31.81
N SER A 11 11.44 19.23 30.66
CA SER A 11 12.22 18.77 29.52
C SER A 11 13.45 19.65 29.34
N GLY A 12 14.25 19.79 30.41
CA GLY A 12 15.52 20.47 30.45
C GLY A 12 16.56 19.78 29.57
N GLY A 13 17.45 20.55 28.97
CA GLY A 13 18.62 20.02 28.27
C GLY A 13 19.55 19.31 29.26
N ALA A 14 20.12 18.19 28.86
CA ALA A 14 20.99 17.41 29.70
C ALA A 14 22.29 18.16 30.11
N PHE A 15 22.67 19.22 29.37
CA PHE A 15 23.92 19.96 29.56
C PHE A 15 23.70 21.47 29.70
N CYS A 16 24.49 22.11 30.55
CA CYS A 16 24.48 23.55 30.73
C CYS A 16 25.07 24.26 29.49
N PRO A 17 24.41 25.27 28.90
CA PRO A 17 24.91 25.98 27.74
C PRO A 17 26.11 26.86 28.01
N SER A 18 26.41 27.16 29.29
CA SER A 18 27.51 28.05 29.70
C SER A 18 28.75 27.32 30.16
N CYS A 19 28.63 26.21 30.89
CA CYS A 19 29.76 25.47 31.41
C CYS A 19 29.86 24.03 30.89
N GLU A 20 28.95 23.62 29.97
CA GLU A 20 28.91 22.32 29.29
C GLU A 20 28.80 21.09 30.21
N ARG A 21 28.57 21.31 31.51
CA ARG A 21 28.39 20.22 32.45
C ARG A 21 27.01 19.65 32.39
N PHE A 22 26.89 18.34 32.65
CA PHE A 22 25.61 17.65 32.77
C PHE A 22 24.86 18.14 34.00
N ILE A 23 23.66 18.67 33.82
CA ILE A 23 22.81 19.24 34.86
C ILE A 23 21.46 18.52 34.97
N GLY A 24 21.17 17.56 34.10
CA GLY A 24 19.89 16.86 34.10
C GLY A 24 18.72 17.81 33.80
N PRO A 25 17.56 17.61 34.48
CA PRO A 25 16.35 18.40 34.27
C PRO A 25 16.32 19.75 35.01
N ALA A 26 17.45 20.22 35.57
CA ALA A 26 17.49 21.45 36.35
C ALA A 26 17.36 22.72 35.49
N ASP A 27 16.55 23.69 35.92
CA ASP A 27 16.33 24.95 35.24
C ASP A 27 17.46 25.96 35.47
N VAL A 28 18.24 25.81 36.56
CA VAL A 28 19.39 26.60 36.89
C VAL A 28 20.59 25.67 37.10
N CYS A 29 21.73 26.03 36.52
CA CYS A 29 22.94 25.22 36.65
C CYS A 29 23.53 25.35 38.08
N PRO A 30 23.72 24.25 38.81
CA PRO A 30 24.26 24.28 40.17
C PRO A 30 25.76 24.60 40.22
N PHE A 31 26.43 24.71 39.07
CA PHE A 31 27.87 24.96 38.98
C PHE A 31 28.21 26.37 38.58
N CYS A 32 27.38 27.07 37.82
CA CYS A 32 27.67 28.42 37.33
C CYS A 32 26.48 29.38 37.45
N ASP A 33 25.40 28.97 38.12
CA ASP A 33 24.16 29.72 38.34
C ASP A 33 23.52 30.29 37.05
N CYS A 34 23.89 29.74 35.90
CA CYS A 34 23.32 30.11 34.63
C CYS A 34 21.94 29.53 34.44
N ASP A 35 21.00 30.35 33.99
CA ASP A 35 19.64 29.90 33.63
C ASP A 35 19.71 29.01 32.40
N SER A 36 19.30 27.75 32.56
CA SER A 36 19.25 26.74 31.49
C SER A 36 17.88 26.68 30.80
N ALA A 37 16.97 27.63 31.14
CA ALA A 37 15.63 27.68 30.60
C ALA A 37 15.68 27.71 29.06
N ARG A 38 15.08 26.71 28.46
CA ARG A 38 14.99 26.56 27.00
C ARG A 38 14.28 27.74 26.40
N LYS A 39 14.93 28.43 25.45
CA LYS A 39 14.32 29.50 24.69
C LYS A 39 12.99 28.98 24.07
N PRO A 40 11.92 29.79 24.10
CA PRO A 40 10.59 29.39 23.59
C PRO A 40 10.63 28.90 22.11
N VAL A 41 11.67 29.26 21.37
CA VAL A 41 11.95 28.82 20.00
C VAL A 41 12.04 27.28 19.89
N TYR A 42 12.64 26.60 20.87
CA TYR A 42 12.74 25.13 20.85
C TYR A 42 11.40 24.43 21.00
N ARG A 43 10.50 24.99 21.81
CA ARG A 43 9.12 24.45 21.97
C ARG A 43 8.31 24.60 20.68
N PHE A 44 8.51 25.71 19.98
CA PHE A 44 7.87 25.94 18.68
C PHE A 44 8.46 25.01 17.62
N LEU A 45 9.76 24.81 17.59
CA LEU A 45 10.45 23.94 16.63
C LEU A 45 10.03 22.48 16.80
N THR A 46 9.96 21.97 18.04
CA THR A 46 9.54 20.58 18.30
C THR A 46 8.09 20.34 17.95
N ARG A 47 7.17 21.26 18.25
CA ARG A 47 5.78 21.14 17.85
C ARG A 47 5.60 21.26 16.35
N GLY A 48 6.35 22.18 15.70
CA GLY A 48 6.34 22.34 14.25
C GLY A 48 6.86 21.12 13.52
N SER A 49 7.91 20.45 14.01
CA SER A 49 8.46 19.24 13.39
C SER A 49 7.48 18.07 13.46
N VAL A 50 6.75 17.91 14.56
CA VAL A 50 5.72 16.86 14.68
C VAL A 50 4.58 17.11 13.70
N LEU A 51 4.10 18.35 13.61
CA LEU A 51 3.03 18.70 12.64
C LEU A 51 3.49 18.45 11.20
N LEU A 52 4.73 18.83 10.87
CA LEU A 52 5.30 18.62 9.54
C LEU A 52 5.43 17.12 9.21
N ALA A 53 5.85 16.30 10.19
CA ALA A 53 5.95 14.86 10.03
C ALA A 53 4.57 14.21 9.78
N VAL A 54 3.56 14.59 10.54
CA VAL A 54 2.18 14.10 10.36
C VAL A 54 1.62 14.54 9.01
N ALA A 55 1.81 15.81 8.63
CA ALA A 55 1.38 16.32 7.32
C ALA A 55 2.09 15.62 6.16
N GLY A 56 3.40 15.36 6.29
CA GLY A 56 4.18 14.61 5.30
C GLY A 56 3.68 13.17 5.15
N LEU A 57 3.41 12.49 6.27
CA LEU A 57 2.87 11.13 6.24
C LEU A 57 1.47 11.08 5.60
N PHE A 58 0.62 12.05 5.92
CA PHE A 58 -0.70 12.19 5.30
C PHE A 58 -0.61 12.44 3.80
N PHE A 59 0.32 13.30 3.36
CA PHE A 59 0.56 13.56 1.95
C PHE A 59 1.05 12.31 1.20
N LEU A 60 2.00 11.56 1.79
CA LEU A 60 2.47 10.29 1.23
C LEU A 60 1.35 9.25 1.14
N TYR A 61 0.49 9.18 2.16
CA TYR A 61 -0.67 8.30 2.13
C TYR A 61 -1.64 8.67 1.00
N MET A 62 -1.94 9.96 0.84
CA MET A 62 -2.79 10.45 -0.26
C MET A 62 -2.18 10.14 -1.63
N MET A 63 -0.88 10.34 -1.81
CA MET A 63 -0.17 9.99 -3.04
C MET A 63 -0.24 8.49 -3.32
N ALA A 64 0.02 7.66 -2.32
CA ALA A 64 -0.03 6.21 -2.46
C ALA A 64 -1.45 5.70 -2.78
N ALA A 65 -2.48 6.28 -2.15
CA ALA A 65 -3.87 5.93 -2.39
C ALA A 65 -4.37 6.27 -3.81
N HIS A 66 -3.76 7.28 -4.46
CA HIS A 66 -4.08 7.69 -5.83
C HIS A 66 -3.15 7.09 -6.88
N SER A 67 -2.16 6.31 -6.47
CA SER A 67 -1.24 5.65 -7.41
C SER A 67 -1.99 4.56 -8.19
N GLU A 68 -2.05 4.72 -9.51
CA GLU A 68 -2.61 3.70 -10.37
C GLU A 68 -1.64 2.51 -10.50
N VAL A 69 -2.22 1.31 -10.57
CA VAL A 69 -1.44 0.09 -10.81
C VAL A 69 -0.81 0.17 -12.21
N PRO A 70 0.51 -0.07 -12.34
CA PRO A 70 1.17 0.02 -13.63
C PRO A 70 0.59 -0.98 -14.63
N ALA A 71 0.20 -0.48 -15.80
CA ALA A 71 -0.24 -1.29 -16.91
C ALA A 71 0.98 -1.81 -17.67
N ILE A 72 1.07 -3.12 -17.87
CA ILE A 72 2.16 -3.78 -18.59
C ILE A 72 1.63 -4.68 -19.70
N ARG A 73 2.47 -4.94 -20.71
CA ARG A 73 2.19 -5.96 -21.73
C ARG A 73 2.58 -7.34 -21.21
N ILE A 74 1.92 -8.38 -21.71
CA ILE A 74 2.22 -9.76 -21.30
C ILE A 74 3.66 -10.15 -21.68
N SER A 75 4.18 -9.62 -22.79
CA SER A 75 5.58 -9.85 -23.23
C SER A 75 6.63 -9.28 -22.27
N ASP A 76 6.27 -8.24 -21.53
CA ASP A 76 7.20 -7.52 -20.66
C ASP A 76 7.30 -8.14 -19.26
N ILE A 77 6.53 -9.20 -19.02
CA ILE A 77 6.55 -9.94 -17.75
C ILE A 77 7.89 -10.67 -17.61
N THR A 78 8.64 -10.31 -16.57
CA THR A 78 9.91 -10.94 -16.21
C THR A 78 9.80 -11.73 -14.91
N PRO A 79 10.65 -12.74 -14.69
CA PRO A 79 10.66 -13.51 -13.44
C PRO A 79 10.85 -12.67 -12.17
N MET A 80 11.50 -11.50 -12.30
CA MET A 80 11.69 -10.56 -11.19
C MET A 80 10.38 -9.89 -10.72
N MET A 81 9.34 -9.91 -11.56
CA MET A 81 8.01 -9.35 -11.25
C MET A 81 7.12 -10.31 -10.47
N ASN A 82 7.67 -11.46 -10.03
CA ASN A 82 6.91 -12.42 -9.23
C ASN A 82 6.35 -11.76 -7.97
N PHE A 83 5.07 -11.98 -7.69
CA PHE A 83 4.27 -11.33 -6.65
C PHE A 83 4.01 -9.82 -6.86
N GLY A 84 4.45 -9.24 -7.96
CA GLY A 84 4.15 -7.85 -8.31
C GLY A 84 2.67 -7.65 -8.63
N LEU A 85 2.13 -6.50 -8.23
CA LEU A 85 0.79 -6.06 -8.62
C LEU A 85 0.87 -5.34 -9.95
N VAL A 86 0.19 -5.86 -10.96
CA VAL A 86 0.20 -5.33 -12.32
C VAL A 86 -1.20 -5.27 -12.92
N ARG A 87 -1.37 -4.42 -13.92
CA ARG A 87 -2.59 -4.32 -14.70
C ARG A 87 -2.33 -4.79 -16.13
N ILE A 88 -3.20 -5.65 -16.63
CA ILE A 88 -3.13 -6.21 -17.98
C ILE A 88 -4.46 -5.98 -18.67
N SER A 89 -4.42 -5.42 -19.87
CA SER A 89 -5.58 -5.22 -20.73
C SER A 89 -5.49 -6.15 -21.92
N GLY A 90 -6.56 -6.86 -22.24
CA GLY A 90 -6.55 -7.79 -23.36
C GLY A 90 -7.94 -8.35 -23.70
N ILE A 91 -7.96 -9.38 -24.50
CA ILE A 91 -9.19 -10.05 -24.96
C ILE A 91 -9.22 -11.47 -24.38
N VAL A 92 -10.38 -11.88 -23.90
CA VAL A 92 -10.59 -13.25 -23.40
C VAL A 92 -10.68 -14.22 -24.58
N GLU A 93 -9.73 -15.14 -24.64
CA GLU A 93 -9.63 -16.09 -25.78
C GLU A 93 -10.69 -17.19 -25.69
N LYS A 94 -10.90 -17.76 -24.52
CA LYS A 94 -11.78 -18.90 -24.27
C LYS A 94 -12.77 -18.59 -23.16
N GLU A 95 -13.88 -19.31 -23.16
CA GLU A 95 -14.84 -19.23 -22.06
C GLU A 95 -14.18 -19.52 -20.71
N PRO A 96 -14.60 -18.82 -19.62
CA PRO A 96 -14.06 -19.04 -18.30
C PRO A 96 -14.38 -20.45 -17.80
N PHE A 97 -13.40 -21.12 -17.25
CA PHE A 97 -13.57 -22.39 -16.57
C PHE A 97 -13.92 -22.14 -15.10
N ILE A 98 -15.09 -22.58 -14.68
CA ILE A 98 -15.57 -22.44 -13.30
C ILE A 98 -15.49 -23.80 -12.62
N ALA A 99 -14.57 -23.96 -11.68
CA ALA A 99 -14.47 -25.14 -10.84
C ALA A 99 -15.40 -25.00 -9.64
N LYS A 100 -16.24 -26.02 -9.43
CA LYS A 100 -17.15 -26.10 -8.28
C LYS A 100 -16.79 -27.31 -7.43
N ARG A 101 -16.76 -27.11 -6.11
CA ARG A 101 -16.54 -28.18 -5.12
C ARG A 101 -17.62 -28.10 -4.05
N LYS A 102 -18.30 -29.23 -3.81
CA LYS A 102 -19.41 -29.31 -2.84
C LYS A 102 -20.49 -28.23 -3.03
N GLY A 103 -20.81 -27.89 -4.28
CA GLY A 103 -21.81 -26.87 -4.60
C GLY A 103 -21.34 -25.39 -4.49
N LYS A 104 -20.11 -25.14 -4.03
CA LYS A 104 -19.50 -23.79 -3.98
C LYS A 104 -18.53 -23.61 -5.13
N VAL A 105 -18.39 -22.38 -5.60
CA VAL A 105 -17.38 -22.00 -6.60
C VAL A 105 -16.02 -21.98 -5.90
N GLU A 106 -15.10 -22.81 -6.32
CA GLU A 106 -13.73 -22.91 -5.77
C GLU A 106 -12.76 -22.01 -6.53
N SER A 107 -12.87 -22.00 -7.87
CA SER A 107 -12.05 -21.11 -8.68
C SER A 107 -12.71 -20.80 -10.02
N VAL A 108 -12.35 -19.62 -10.55
CA VAL A 108 -12.67 -19.18 -11.92
C VAL A 108 -11.36 -18.92 -12.63
N SER A 109 -11.15 -19.51 -13.80
CA SER A 109 -9.94 -19.27 -14.58
C SER A 109 -10.25 -19.06 -16.05
N PHE A 110 -9.55 -18.11 -16.67
CA PHE A 110 -9.66 -17.80 -18.09
C PHE A 110 -8.32 -17.31 -18.63
N HIS A 111 -8.21 -17.23 -19.97
CA HIS A 111 -7.01 -16.80 -20.64
C HIS A 111 -7.24 -15.45 -21.30
N VAL A 112 -6.28 -14.54 -21.09
CA VAL A 112 -6.28 -13.20 -21.67
C VAL A 112 -5.09 -13.07 -22.63
N VAL A 113 -5.34 -12.50 -23.78
CA VAL A 113 -4.36 -12.25 -24.86
C VAL A 113 -4.37 -10.77 -25.17
N ASP A 114 -3.18 -10.14 -25.21
CA ASP A 114 -2.99 -8.72 -25.52
C ASP A 114 -2.31 -8.46 -26.88
N GLY A 115 -2.14 -9.52 -27.68
CA GLY A 115 -1.39 -9.47 -28.94
C GLY A 115 0.13 -9.62 -28.78
N SER A 116 0.68 -9.49 -27.58
CA SER A 116 2.09 -9.74 -27.26
C SER A 116 2.32 -11.11 -26.62
N GLY A 117 1.31 -11.67 -25.99
CA GLY A 117 1.37 -12.95 -25.31
C GLY A 117 0.02 -13.38 -24.76
N GLN A 118 0.07 -14.44 -23.96
CA GLN A 118 -1.09 -15.02 -23.28
C GLN A 118 -0.77 -15.20 -21.80
N VAL A 119 -1.75 -14.85 -20.93
CA VAL A 119 -1.66 -15.07 -19.49
C VAL A 119 -2.92 -15.75 -18.97
N ARG A 120 -2.75 -16.66 -18.03
CA ARG A 120 -3.84 -17.30 -17.33
C ARG A 120 -4.23 -16.46 -16.10
N VAL A 121 -5.47 -15.99 -16.07
CA VAL A 121 -6.06 -15.29 -14.92
C VAL A 121 -6.80 -16.29 -14.06
N VAL A 122 -6.63 -16.21 -12.74
CA VAL A 122 -7.27 -17.12 -11.79
C VAL A 122 -7.80 -16.32 -10.61
N ALA A 123 -9.05 -16.57 -10.26
CA ALA A 123 -9.66 -16.12 -9.01
C ALA A 123 -9.98 -17.35 -8.15
N TYR A 124 -9.77 -17.24 -6.84
CA TYR A 124 -10.00 -18.33 -5.89
C TYR A 124 -11.07 -17.96 -4.87
N ASP A 125 -11.69 -18.96 -4.30
CA ASP A 125 -12.59 -18.90 -3.14
C ASP A 125 -13.62 -17.75 -3.20
N SER A 126 -13.55 -16.82 -2.25
CA SER A 126 -14.49 -15.71 -2.11
C SER A 126 -14.49 -14.77 -3.32
N VAL A 127 -13.33 -14.57 -3.95
CA VAL A 127 -13.22 -13.73 -5.15
C VAL A 127 -13.90 -14.42 -6.34
N ALA A 128 -13.68 -15.72 -6.51
CA ALA A 128 -14.33 -16.52 -7.55
C ALA A 128 -15.86 -16.55 -7.38
N GLN A 129 -16.32 -16.69 -6.13
CA GLN A 129 -17.74 -16.64 -5.81
C GLN A 129 -18.35 -15.28 -6.14
N ALA A 130 -17.69 -14.18 -5.71
CA ALA A 130 -18.14 -12.82 -6.00
C ALA A 130 -18.19 -12.51 -7.51
N LEU A 131 -17.25 -13.03 -8.30
CA LEU A 131 -17.27 -12.88 -9.76
C LEU A 131 -18.50 -13.54 -10.38
N VAL A 132 -18.87 -14.74 -9.92
CA VAL A 132 -20.03 -15.46 -10.43
C VAL A 132 -21.35 -14.81 -9.95
N GLU A 133 -21.46 -14.45 -8.67
CA GLU A 133 -22.66 -13.83 -8.10
C GLU A 133 -22.95 -12.45 -8.70
N ARG A 134 -21.91 -11.66 -8.96
CA ARG A 134 -22.05 -10.32 -9.58
C ARG A 134 -22.12 -10.37 -11.11
N ASN A 135 -22.08 -11.55 -11.71
CA ASN A 135 -22.04 -11.76 -13.17
C ASN A 135 -20.86 -11.01 -13.85
N LEU A 136 -19.73 -10.95 -13.15
CA LEU A 136 -18.46 -10.34 -13.62
C LEU A 136 -17.52 -11.39 -14.24
N ALA A 137 -17.96 -12.61 -14.47
CA ALA A 137 -17.18 -13.59 -15.21
C ALA A 137 -17.15 -13.17 -16.69
N PRO A 138 -15.93 -12.89 -17.26
CA PRO A 138 -15.86 -12.36 -18.61
C PRO A 138 -16.24 -13.43 -19.63
N GLU A 139 -17.01 -13.05 -20.64
CA GLU A 139 -17.35 -13.95 -21.73
C GLU A 139 -16.22 -14.02 -22.78
N ARG A 140 -16.28 -15.04 -23.62
CA ARG A 140 -15.34 -15.16 -24.74
C ARG A 140 -15.41 -13.94 -25.66
N LYS A 141 -14.25 -13.44 -26.12
CA LYS A 141 -14.06 -12.23 -26.94
C LYS A 141 -14.43 -10.91 -26.25
N SER A 142 -14.69 -10.89 -24.95
CA SER A 142 -14.82 -9.64 -24.23
C SER A 142 -13.45 -9.00 -24.00
N GLN A 143 -13.39 -7.69 -24.15
CA GLN A 143 -12.24 -6.91 -23.74
C GLN A 143 -12.25 -6.80 -22.23
N VAL A 144 -11.11 -7.02 -21.60
CA VAL A 144 -10.96 -6.96 -20.14
C VAL A 144 -9.74 -6.15 -19.76
N ASP A 145 -9.86 -5.43 -18.65
CA ASP A 145 -8.78 -4.73 -17.98
C ASP A 145 -8.73 -5.24 -16.54
N ILE A 146 -7.62 -5.89 -16.19
CA ILE A 146 -7.52 -6.68 -14.97
C ILE A 146 -6.27 -6.29 -14.20
N ALA A 147 -6.45 -5.94 -12.92
CA ALA A 147 -5.36 -5.80 -11.99
C ALA A 147 -5.24 -7.07 -11.13
N GLY A 148 -4.02 -7.50 -10.82
CA GLY A 148 -3.81 -8.68 -10.02
C GLY A 148 -2.35 -8.93 -9.70
N ASN A 149 -2.10 -9.89 -8.83
CA ASN A 149 -0.76 -10.31 -8.49
C ASN A 149 -0.24 -11.34 -9.48
N LEU A 150 0.95 -11.10 -10.02
CA LEU A 150 1.67 -12.10 -10.82
C LEU A 150 2.13 -13.24 -9.93
N ASN A 151 1.95 -14.46 -10.41
CA ASN A 151 2.55 -15.66 -9.86
C ASN A 151 3.27 -16.39 -10.99
N ILE A 152 4.60 -16.41 -10.91
CA ILE A 152 5.46 -17.02 -11.91
C ILE A 152 6.02 -18.31 -11.31
N SER A 153 5.61 -19.45 -11.86
CA SER A 153 6.09 -20.75 -11.44
C SER A 153 7.55 -20.99 -11.92
N ALA A 154 8.27 -21.87 -11.25
CA ALA A 154 9.62 -22.27 -11.66
C ALA A 154 9.69 -22.80 -13.11
N ASP A 155 8.59 -23.36 -13.60
CA ASP A 155 8.45 -23.86 -14.99
C ASP A 155 8.20 -22.73 -16.02
N GLY A 156 8.25 -21.45 -15.60
CA GLY A 156 8.01 -20.31 -16.46
C GLY A 156 6.52 -20.01 -16.73
N ASN A 157 5.59 -20.76 -16.14
CA ASN A 157 4.16 -20.51 -16.30
C ASN A 157 3.75 -19.26 -15.52
N VAL A 158 3.19 -18.28 -16.22
CA VAL A 158 2.69 -17.03 -15.66
C VAL A 158 1.21 -17.14 -15.37
N LYS A 159 0.82 -16.82 -14.13
CA LYS A 159 -0.58 -16.70 -13.70
C LYS A 159 -0.81 -15.33 -13.09
N LEU A 160 -1.92 -14.71 -13.40
CA LEU A 160 -2.39 -13.49 -12.73
C LEU A 160 -3.49 -13.88 -11.73
N ILE A 161 -3.25 -13.61 -10.46
CA ILE A 161 -4.19 -13.93 -9.38
C ILE A 161 -4.97 -12.68 -9.02
N LEU A 162 -6.29 -12.72 -9.18
CA LEU A 162 -7.22 -11.66 -8.76
C LEU A 162 -7.32 -11.61 -7.23
N ARG A 163 -7.24 -10.40 -6.67
CA ARG A 163 -7.39 -10.15 -5.23
C ARG A 163 -8.79 -9.74 -4.85
N SER A 164 -9.50 -9.06 -5.77
CA SER A 164 -10.86 -8.59 -5.59
C SER A 164 -11.64 -8.67 -6.90
N ALA A 165 -12.94 -8.85 -6.80
CA ALA A 165 -13.83 -8.80 -7.97
C ALA A 165 -13.92 -7.39 -8.59
N ASP A 166 -13.56 -6.34 -7.85
CA ASP A 166 -13.57 -4.95 -8.33
C ASP A 166 -12.33 -4.60 -9.18
N GLU A 167 -11.32 -5.48 -9.21
CA GLU A 167 -10.09 -5.32 -9.99
C GLU A 167 -10.26 -5.75 -11.46
N ILE A 168 -11.42 -6.31 -11.84
CA ILE A 168 -11.77 -6.62 -13.22
C ILE A 168 -12.73 -5.59 -13.78
N ARG A 169 -12.39 -5.04 -14.93
CA ARG A 169 -13.28 -4.18 -15.72
C ARG A 169 -13.54 -4.88 -17.06
N ILE A 170 -14.80 -5.07 -17.37
CA ILE A 170 -15.21 -5.71 -18.62
C ILE A 170 -15.67 -4.61 -19.58
N GLY A 171 -14.99 -4.51 -20.71
CA GLY A 171 -15.37 -3.64 -21.83
C GLY A 171 -16.36 -4.30 -22.78
N GLU A 172 -16.62 -3.63 -23.90
CA GLU A 172 -17.50 -4.14 -24.93
C GLU A 172 -16.91 -5.39 -25.62
N ARG A 173 -17.79 -6.26 -26.08
CA ARG A 173 -17.42 -7.47 -26.85
C ARG A 173 -16.88 -7.06 -28.22
N VAL A 174 -15.67 -7.48 -28.55
CA VAL A 174 -15.10 -7.32 -29.88
C VAL A 174 -15.85 -8.25 -30.85
N LYS A 175 -16.44 -7.65 -31.88
CA LYS A 175 -17.18 -8.37 -32.95
C LYS A 175 -16.27 -9.19 -33.84
#